data_785b8199caf2a90671bc7834e8cabe73
#
_entry.id   785b8199caf2a90671bc7834e8cabe73
#
_cell.length_a   1.000
_cell.length_b   1.000
_cell.length_c   1.000
_cell.angle_alpha   90.00
_cell.angle_beta   90.00
_cell.angle_gamma   90.00
#
_symmetry.space_group_name_H-M   'P 1'
#
loop_
_entity.id
_entity.type
_entity.pdbx_description
1 polymer ?
#
loop_
_entity_poly.entity_id
_entity_poly.type
_entity_poly.pdbx_seq_one_letter_code
_entity_poly.pdbx_strand_id
1 'polypeptide(L)'
;ISLSIKKGKKYAFVGKSGCGKSTLIKLIAGYYSDFKGNVLYDEDNLSIVDIDKVTSLSSVIHQNVYMFDESILENICLHENYSKEELQSVLSDSGLLHFIEQVPNGLDYHVGENGNNLSGGQKQRIAVARALIRKKPLLILDEGTSAIDMQTAYDIESRLLAISDLTLLTITHN
;
A
#
# COMPACT_ATOMS: atom_id res chain seq x y z
N ILE A 1 -20.26 -12.60 -7.20
CA ILE A 1 -19.30 -11.76 -7.97
C ILE A 1 -18.29 -12.70 -8.61
N SER A 2 -18.00 -12.50 -9.89
CA SER A 2 -16.91 -13.17 -10.60
C SER A 2 -16.01 -12.10 -11.20
N LEU A 3 -14.72 -12.13 -10.85
CA LEU A 3 -13.74 -11.11 -11.22
C LEU A 3 -12.40 -11.78 -11.51
N SER A 4 -11.70 -11.34 -12.55
CA SER A 4 -10.34 -11.75 -12.85
C SER A 4 -9.41 -10.54 -12.86
N ILE A 5 -8.33 -10.61 -12.10
CA ILE A 5 -7.31 -9.56 -11.98
C ILE A 5 -6.02 -10.07 -12.62
N LYS A 6 -5.58 -9.39 -13.67
CA LYS A 6 -4.36 -9.76 -14.40
C LYS A 6 -3.15 -9.05 -13.82
N LYS A 7 -2.04 -9.77 -13.70
CA LYS A 7 -0.73 -9.22 -13.26
C LYS A 7 -0.34 -7.98 -14.10
N GLY A 8 0.21 -6.97 -13.43
CA GLY A 8 0.64 -5.72 -14.06
C GLY A 8 -0.50 -4.78 -14.50
N LYS A 9 -1.77 -5.11 -14.20
CA LYS A 9 -2.92 -4.25 -14.53
C LYS A 9 -3.40 -3.46 -13.31
N LYS A 10 -4.03 -2.33 -13.57
CA LYS A 10 -4.56 -1.40 -12.58
C LYS A 10 -6.08 -1.47 -12.63
N TYR A 11 -6.72 -1.61 -11.47
CA TYR A 11 -8.16 -1.73 -11.33
C TYR A 11 -8.67 -0.78 -10.26
N ALA A 12 -9.77 -0.10 -10.53
CA ALA A 12 -10.47 0.72 -9.56
C ALA A 12 -11.86 0.13 -9.27
N PHE A 13 -12.16 -0.10 -7.99
CA PHE A 13 -13.50 -0.45 -7.55
C PHE A 13 -14.25 0.83 -7.17
N VAL A 14 -15.23 1.17 -8.02
CA VAL A 14 -16.05 2.37 -7.86
C VAL A 14 -17.46 1.97 -7.39
N GLY A 15 -18.02 2.70 -6.46
CA GLY A 15 -19.40 2.47 -6.01
C GLY A 15 -19.72 3.20 -4.71
N LYS A 16 -21.01 3.24 -4.38
CA LYS A 16 -21.52 3.90 -3.17
C LYS A 16 -20.91 3.31 -1.90
N SER A 17 -20.80 4.13 -0.84
CA SER A 17 -20.41 3.62 0.48
C SER A 17 -21.33 2.47 0.91
N GLY A 18 -20.77 1.47 1.57
CA GLY A 18 -21.51 0.29 2.04
C GLY A 18 -21.85 -0.77 0.98
N CYS A 19 -21.47 -0.60 -0.30
CA CYS A 19 -21.77 -1.62 -1.33
C CYS A 19 -20.84 -2.85 -1.32
N GLY A 20 -19.89 -2.94 -0.35
CA GLY A 20 -19.07 -4.11 -0.12
C GLY A 20 -17.67 -4.05 -0.75
N LYS A 21 -17.18 -2.90 -1.25
CA LYS A 21 -15.85 -2.76 -1.86
C LYS A 21 -14.72 -3.18 -0.91
N SER A 22 -14.70 -2.61 0.30
CA SER A 22 -13.67 -2.93 1.31
C SER A 22 -13.78 -4.38 1.79
N THR A 23 -15.00 -4.95 1.83
CA THR A 23 -15.19 -6.38 2.13
C THR A 23 -14.56 -7.25 1.03
N LEU A 24 -14.77 -6.91 -0.24
CA LEU A 24 -14.16 -7.62 -1.37
C LEU A 24 -12.64 -7.57 -1.30
N ILE A 25 -12.07 -6.40 -1.03
CA ILE A 25 -10.62 -6.25 -0.86
C ILE A 25 -10.09 -7.07 0.31
N LYS A 26 -10.78 -7.05 1.45
CA LYS A 26 -10.38 -7.86 2.62
C LYS A 26 -10.44 -9.36 2.33
N LEU A 27 -11.40 -9.81 1.51
CA LEU A 27 -11.43 -11.20 1.01
C LEU A 27 -10.21 -11.49 0.12
N ILE A 28 -9.91 -10.63 -0.84
CA ILE A 28 -8.74 -10.77 -1.71
C ILE A 28 -7.46 -10.77 -0.88
N ALA A 29 -7.33 -9.89 0.10
CA ALA A 29 -6.15 -9.81 0.99
C ALA A 29 -6.06 -10.95 2.02
N GLY A 30 -7.04 -11.87 2.07
CA GLY A 30 -7.01 -13.03 2.98
C GLY A 30 -7.40 -12.73 4.42
N TYR A 31 -8.07 -11.59 4.71
CA TYR A 31 -8.50 -11.24 6.07
C TYR A 31 -9.71 -12.04 6.55
N TYR A 32 -10.40 -12.74 5.65
CA TYR A 32 -11.54 -13.59 5.96
C TYR A 32 -11.28 -15.00 5.44
N SER A 33 -11.47 -16.01 6.29
CA SER A 33 -11.37 -17.43 5.96
C SER A 33 -12.74 -18.07 5.75
N ASP A 34 -13.80 -17.53 6.35
CA ASP A 34 -15.16 -18.05 6.24
C ASP A 34 -15.98 -17.24 5.21
N PHE A 35 -16.05 -17.76 3.97
CA PHE A 35 -16.82 -17.17 2.88
C PHE A 35 -17.30 -18.26 1.90
N LYS A 36 -18.35 -17.94 1.15
CA LYS A 36 -18.85 -18.84 0.08
C LYS A 36 -18.26 -18.44 -1.27
N GLY A 37 -17.69 -19.38 -1.97
CA GLY A 37 -17.05 -19.17 -3.27
C GLY A 37 -15.54 -19.47 -3.21
N ASN A 38 -14.80 -18.99 -4.21
CA ASN A 38 -13.36 -19.20 -4.31
C ASN A 38 -12.66 -17.85 -4.55
N VAL A 39 -11.54 -17.66 -3.87
CA VAL A 39 -10.56 -16.63 -4.18
C VAL A 39 -9.29 -17.36 -4.60
N LEU A 40 -8.83 -17.13 -5.82
CA LEU A 40 -7.67 -17.79 -6.39
C LEU A 40 -6.55 -16.78 -6.63
N TYR A 41 -5.33 -17.15 -6.25
CA TYR A 41 -4.11 -16.52 -6.70
C TYR A 41 -3.44 -17.50 -7.67
N ASP A 42 -3.51 -17.20 -8.96
CA ASP A 42 -3.22 -18.11 -10.06
C ASP A 42 -4.07 -19.40 -9.89
N GLU A 43 -3.45 -20.53 -9.59
CA GLU A 43 -4.14 -21.80 -9.38
C GLU A 43 -4.40 -22.14 -7.90
N ASP A 44 -3.83 -21.36 -6.96
CA ASP A 44 -3.92 -21.60 -5.53
C ASP A 44 -5.18 -20.96 -4.93
N ASN A 45 -6.03 -21.77 -4.31
CA ASN A 45 -7.24 -21.30 -3.62
C ASN A 45 -6.89 -20.83 -2.20
N LEU A 46 -7.22 -19.56 -1.88
CA LEU A 46 -6.97 -18.93 -0.58
C LEU A 46 -7.59 -19.68 0.61
N SER A 47 -8.68 -20.40 0.42
CA SER A 47 -9.31 -21.17 1.50
C SER A 47 -8.47 -22.36 2.00
N ILE A 48 -7.43 -22.74 1.24
CA ILE A 48 -6.58 -23.91 1.52
C ILE A 48 -5.13 -23.47 1.80
N VAL A 49 -4.79 -22.21 1.48
CA VAL A 49 -3.42 -21.70 1.56
C VAL A 49 -3.14 -21.13 2.94
N ASP A 50 -1.93 -21.36 3.45
CA ASP A 50 -1.45 -20.77 4.70
C ASP A 50 -1.51 -19.24 4.64
N ILE A 51 -1.89 -18.63 5.76
CA ILE A 51 -2.00 -17.16 5.90
C ILE A 51 -0.69 -16.45 5.56
N ASP A 52 0.45 -17.05 5.87
CA ASP A 52 1.76 -16.48 5.56
C ASP A 52 2.00 -16.40 4.05
N LYS A 53 1.54 -17.40 3.29
CA LYS A 53 1.60 -17.36 1.82
C LYS A 53 0.70 -16.25 1.27
N VAL A 54 -0.51 -16.08 1.80
CA VAL A 54 -1.43 -15.02 1.38
C VAL A 54 -0.85 -13.63 1.66
N THR A 55 -0.31 -13.44 2.86
CA THR A 55 0.32 -12.16 3.25
C THR A 55 1.58 -11.84 2.44
N SER A 56 2.26 -12.86 1.90
CA SER A 56 3.40 -12.65 0.99
C SER A 56 2.99 -12.13 -0.40
N LEU A 57 1.73 -12.33 -0.80
CA LEU A 57 1.24 -12.01 -2.15
C LEU A 57 0.72 -10.58 -2.30
N SER A 58 0.31 -9.94 -1.20
CA SER A 58 -0.27 -8.60 -1.26
C SER A 58 0.25 -7.65 -0.19
N SER A 59 0.32 -6.36 -0.54
CA SER A 59 0.48 -5.26 0.41
C SER A 59 -0.79 -4.43 0.42
N VAL A 60 -1.28 -4.07 1.61
CA VAL A 60 -2.48 -3.25 1.76
C VAL A 60 -2.10 -1.93 2.42
N ILE A 61 -2.48 -0.82 1.80
CA ILE A 61 -2.38 0.51 2.37
C ILE A 61 -3.79 0.93 2.78
N HIS A 62 -4.00 1.06 4.08
CA HIS A 62 -5.26 1.48 4.66
C HIS A 62 -5.37 3.01 4.72
N GLN A 63 -6.59 3.51 4.83
CA GLN A 63 -6.89 4.93 5.04
C GLN A 63 -6.15 5.51 6.25
N ASN A 64 -6.18 4.80 7.37
CA ASN A 64 -5.46 5.17 8.58
C ASN A 64 -4.10 4.46 8.61
N VAL A 65 -3.06 5.17 8.24
CA VAL A 65 -1.71 4.64 8.22
C VAL A 65 -1.12 4.68 9.63
N TYR A 66 -0.70 3.51 10.11
CA TYR A 66 0.04 3.40 11.37
C TYR A 66 1.53 3.69 11.15
N MET A 67 2.10 4.50 12.05
CA MET A 67 3.53 4.78 12.13
C MET A 67 4.09 4.29 13.45
N PHE A 68 5.22 3.59 13.37
CA PHE A 68 6.01 3.21 14.54
C PHE A 68 6.77 4.44 15.05
N ASP A 69 6.99 4.53 16.35
CA ASP A 69 7.76 5.61 16.98
C ASP A 69 9.27 5.43 16.76
N GLU A 70 9.67 5.53 15.50
CA GLU A 70 11.00 5.25 14.99
C GLU A 70 11.37 6.23 13.86
N SER A 71 12.49 6.00 13.18
CA SER A 71 12.91 6.79 12.03
C SER A 71 12.02 6.55 10.78
N ILE A 72 12.12 7.44 9.79
CA ILE A 72 11.51 7.22 8.48
C ILE A 72 12.02 5.92 7.86
N LEU A 73 13.33 5.67 7.96
CA LEU A 73 13.97 4.46 7.43
C LEU A 73 13.33 3.20 8.02
N GLU A 74 13.23 3.13 9.35
CA GLU A 74 12.66 1.97 10.03
C GLU A 74 11.16 1.81 9.75
N ASN A 75 10.44 2.91 9.59
CA ASN A 75 9.05 2.86 9.15
C ASN A 75 8.87 2.32 7.71
N ILE A 76 9.84 2.52 6.83
CA ILE A 76 9.82 1.95 5.47
C ILE A 76 10.28 0.49 5.49
N CYS A 77 11.43 0.21 6.09
CA CYS A 77 12.13 -1.07 6.02
C CYS A 77 11.60 -2.11 7.00
N LEU A 78 11.01 -1.70 8.14
CA LEU A 78 10.58 -2.56 9.26
C LEU A 78 11.70 -3.51 9.71
N HIS A 79 12.90 -2.96 9.92
CA HIS A 79 14.12 -3.65 10.36
C HIS A 79 14.67 -4.71 9.37
N GLU A 80 14.13 -4.76 8.14
CA GLU A 80 14.70 -5.56 7.07
C GLU A 80 15.80 -4.80 6.32
N ASN A 81 16.75 -5.52 5.74
CA ASN A 81 17.84 -4.93 4.98
C ASN A 81 17.50 -4.84 3.50
N TYR A 82 17.65 -3.65 2.93
CA TYR A 82 17.47 -3.38 1.51
C TYR A 82 18.69 -2.66 0.95
N SER A 83 18.95 -2.81 -0.35
CA SER A 83 20.02 -2.08 -1.00
C SER A 83 19.71 -0.59 -1.10
N LYS A 84 20.75 0.23 -1.28
CA LYS A 84 20.57 1.68 -1.47
C LYS A 84 19.75 1.98 -2.73
N GLU A 85 19.93 1.19 -3.77
CA GLU A 85 19.24 1.32 -5.05
C GLU A 85 17.74 1.02 -4.89
N GLU A 86 17.38 -0.04 -4.16
CA GLU A 86 15.99 -0.38 -3.85
C GLU A 86 15.32 0.73 -3.04
N LEU A 87 16.00 1.21 -2.01
CA LEU A 87 15.50 2.29 -1.17
C LEU A 87 15.29 3.57 -1.99
N GLN A 88 16.28 3.97 -2.80
CA GLN A 88 16.18 5.18 -3.63
C GLN A 88 15.04 5.08 -4.64
N SER A 89 14.82 3.91 -5.26
CA SER A 89 13.70 3.69 -6.17
C SER A 89 12.36 3.93 -5.48
N VAL A 90 12.10 3.30 -4.32
CA VAL A 90 10.81 3.46 -3.63
C VAL A 90 10.60 4.85 -3.06
N LEU A 91 11.66 5.55 -2.68
CA LEU A 91 11.59 6.96 -2.26
C LEU A 91 11.17 7.87 -3.41
N SER A 92 11.69 7.61 -4.61
CA SER A 92 11.28 8.30 -5.84
C SER A 92 9.82 7.99 -6.17
N ASP A 93 9.45 6.71 -6.23
CA ASP A 93 8.12 6.26 -6.63
C ASP A 93 7.01 6.69 -5.65
N SER A 94 7.33 6.79 -4.36
CA SER A 94 6.42 7.31 -3.33
C SER A 94 6.38 8.84 -3.25
N GLY A 95 7.30 9.55 -3.92
CA GLY A 95 7.42 11.00 -3.85
C GLY A 95 7.99 11.52 -2.53
N LEU A 96 8.78 10.72 -1.81
CA LEU A 96 9.38 11.10 -0.53
C LEU A 96 10.69 11.90 -0.66
N LEU A 97 11.40 11.84 -1.79
CA LEU A 97 12.73 12.41 -1.94
C LEU A 97 12.82 13.85 -1.45
N HIS A 98 11.94 14.71 -1.94
CA HIS A 98 11.95 16.13 -1.57
C HIS A 98 11.70 16.35 -0.07
N PHE A 99 10.83 15.56 0.54
CA PHE A 99 10.58 15.65 1.98
C PHE A 99 11.80 15.25 2.80
N ILE A 100 12.47 14.16 2.42
CA ILE A 100 13.67 13.66 3.11
C ILE A 100 14.81 14.68 3.04
N GLU A 101 14.96 15.40 1.93
CA GLU A 101 15.96 16.48 1.79
C GLU A 101 15.70 17.67 2.72
N GLN A 102 14.46 17.88 3.14
CA GLN A 102 14.05 19.04 3.96
C GLN A 102 14.08 18.78 5.46
N VAL A 103 14.00 17.51 5.89
CA VAL A 103 13.97 17.18 7.32
C VAL A 103 15.39 16.99 7.89
N PRO A 104 15.59 17.33 9.17
CA PRO A 104 16.87 17.08 9.84
C PRO A 104 17.21 15.58 9.78
N ASN A 105 18.45 15.25 9.51
CA ASN A 105 18.96 13.87 9.45
C ASN A 105 18.32 13.00 8.35
N GLY A 106 17.53 13.55 7.42
CA GLY A 106 16.99 12.81 6.28
C GLY A 106 16.18 11.57 6.68
N LEU A 107 16.62 10.38 6.27
CA LEU A 107 15.96 9.11 6.59
C LEU A 107 15.96 8.75 8.08
N ASP A 108 16.93 9.26 8.85
CA ASP A 108 17.01 9.04 10.29
C ASP A 108 16.10 10.01 11.09
N TYR A 109 15.30 10.84 10.40
CA TYR A 109 14.30 11.68 11.04
C TYR A 109 13.29 10.86 11.81
N HIS A 110 13.13 11.12 13.12
CA HIS A 110 12.23 10.41 14.01
C HIS A 110 10.80 10.92 13.87
N VAL A 111 9.88 10.03 13.50
CA VAL A 111 8.51 10.41 13.14
C VAL A 111 7.62 10.70 14.34
N GLY A 112 8.02 10.27 15.54
CA GLY A 112 7.27 10.39 16.79
C GLY A 112 6.12 9.39 16.90
N GLU A 113 5.50 9.35 18.07
CA GLU A 113 4.41 8.42 18.39
C GLU A 113 3.28 8.53 17.35
N ASN A 114 2.97 7.42 16.69
CA ASN A 114 2.02 7.35 15.57
C ASN A 114 2.25 8.42 14.49
N GLY A 115 3.51 8.84 14.31
CA GLY A 115 3.91 9.81 13.29
C GLY A 115 3.38 11.23 13.56
N ASN A 116 3.27 11.66 14.81
CA ASN A 116 2.74 12.99 15.18
C ASN A 116 3.58 14.15 14.63
N ASN A 117 4.83 13.90 14.23
CA ASN A 117 5.71 14.87 13.59
C ASN A 117 5.49 14.97 12.06
N LEU A 118 4.52 14.22 11.50
CA LEU A 118 4.28 14.11 10.07
C LEU A 118 2.88 14.61 9.69
N SER A 119 2.77 15.24 8.51
CA SER A 119 1.47 15.48 7.88
C SER A 119 0.81 14.18 7.40
N GLY A 120 -0.50 14.19 7.16
CA GLY A 120 -1.22 13.04 6.61
C GLY A 120 -0.63 12.56 5.27
N GLY A 121 -0.27 13.48 4.38
CA GLY A 121 0.36 13.15 3.10
C GLY A 121 1.75 12.53 3.25
N GLN A 122 2.55 12.98 4.22
CA GLN A 122 3.87 12.39 4.51
C GLN A 122 3.73 10.96 5.04
N LYS A 123 2.80 10.72 5.98
CA LYS A 123 2.48 9.36 6.46
C LYS A 123 2.06 8.44 5.32
N GLN A 124 1.22 8.94 4.44
CA GLN A 124 0.73 8.17 3.29
C GLN A 124 1.88 7.80 2.33
N ARG A 125 2.76 8.74 2.01
CA ARG A 125 3.94 8.48 1.16
C ARG A 125 4.88 7.46 1.80
N ILE A 126 5.09 7.51 3.13
CA ILE A 126 5.88 6.50 3.86
C ILE A 126 5.20 5.12 3.77
N ALA A 127 3.87 5.03 3.91
CA ALA A 127 3.15 3.78 3.74
C ALA A 127 3.26 3.22 2.32
N VAL A 128 3.24 4.08 1.31
CA VAL A 128 3.48 3.68 -0.09
C VAL A 128 4.89 3.12 -0.26
N ALA A 129 5.92 3.82 0.22
CA ALA A 129 7.31 3.32 0.18
C ALA A 129 7.45 1.98 0.91
N ARG A 130 6.88 1.86 2.12
CA ARG A 130 6.80 0.62 2.90
C ARG A 130 6.17 -0.54 2.13
N ALA A 131 5.14 -0.27 1.35
CA ALA A 131 4.46 -1.29 0.56
C ALA A 131 5.26 -1.67 -0.70
N LEU A 132 5.85 -0.69 -1.40
CA LEU A 132 6.59 -0.91 -2.63
C LEU A 132 7.92 -1.65 -2.40
N ILE A 133 8.63 -1.35 -1.30
CA ILE A 133 9.94 -1.96 -1.04
C ILE A 133 9.86 -3.47 -0.88
N ARG A 134 8.71 -4.00 -0.45
CA ARG A 134 8.46 -5.43 -0.31
C ARG A 134 8.22 -6.16 -1.62
N LYS A 135 8.08 -5.45 -2.74
CA LYS A 135 7.93 -6.01 -4.10
C LYS A 135 6.86 -7.11 -4.21
N LYS A 136 5.79 -7.00 -3.43
CA LYS A 136 4.70 -7.98 -3.50
C LYS A 136 3.94 -7.88 -4.82
N PRO A 137 3.40 -9.00 -5.35
CA PRO A 137 2.72 -9.04 -6.64
C PRO A 137 1.53 -8.08 -6.75
N LEU A 138 0.83 -7.83 -5.64
CA LEU A 138 -0.38 -7.03 -5.58
C LEU A 138 -0.28 -5.93 -4.54
N LEU A 139 -0.54 -4.68 -4.96
CA LEU A 139 -0.74 -3.54 -4.07
C LEU A 139 -2.22 -3.17 -4.04
N ILE A 140 -2.74 -3.01 -2.84
CA ILE A 140 -4.13 -2.62 -2.59
C ILE A 140 -4.15 -1.27 -1.87
N LEU A 141 -4.90 -0.31 -2.41
CA LEU A 141 -5.19 0.97 -1.78
C LEU A 141 -6.65 0.97 -1.32
N ASP A 142 -6.88 0.81 -0.02
CA ASP A 142 -8.21 0.87 0.58
C ASP A 142 -8.50 2.30 1.05
N GLU A 143 -9.08 3.12 0.18
CA GLU A 143 -9.35 4.55 0.41
C GLU A 143 -8.10 5.35 0.86
N GLY A 144 -6.94 4.88 0.48
CA GLY A 144 -5.65 5.32 1.00
C GLY A 144 -5.33 6.80 0.77
N THR A 145 -6.14 7.50 -0.02
CA THR A 145 -5.93 8.92 -0.34
C THR A 145 -7.03 9.84 0.21
N SER A 146 -8.08 9.31 0.86
CA SER A 146 -9.23 10.10 1.30
C SER A 146 -8.95 11.04 2.49
N ALA A 147 -7.87 10.79 3.25
CA ALA A 147 -7.49 11.58 4.42
C ALA A 147 -6.43 12.66 4.12
N ILE A 148 -6.06 12.83 2.86
CA ILE A 148 -5.04 13.77 2.41
C ILE A 148 -5.62 14.74 1.38
N ASP A 149 -4.92 15.86 1.15
CA ASP A 149 -5.33 16.81 0.12
C ASP A 149 -5.33 16.18 -1.28
N MET A 150 -6.20 16.69 -2.14
CA MET A 150 -6.46 16.16 -3.48
C MET A 150 -5.20 16.12 -4.35
N GLN A 151 -4.31 17.13 -4.22
CA GLN A 151 -3.09 17.18 -5.03
C GLN A 151 -2.10 16.09 -4.64
N THR A 152 -1.91 15.86 -3.35
CA THR A 152 -1.07 14.76 -2.83
C THR A 152 -1.63 13.40 -3.22
N ALA A 153 -2.96 13.22 -3.13
CA ALA A 153 -3.64 11.99 -3.57
C ALA A 153 -3.36 11.70 -5.04
N TYR A 154 -3.59 12.69 -5.90
CA TYR A 154 -3.35 12.58 -7.33
C TYR A 154 -1.88 12.27 -7.67
N ASP A 155 -0.93 12.90 -6.98
CA ASP A 155 0.49 12.67 -7.19
C ASP A 155 0.90 11.23 -6.83
N ILE A 156 0.44 10.72 -5.68
CA ILE A 156 0.68 9.33 -5.27
C ILE A 156 0.08 8.36 -6.28
N GLU A 157 -1.18 8.52 -6.63
CA GLU A 157 -1.87 7.64 -7.57
C GLU A 157 -1.20 7.66 -8.96
N SER A 158 -0.83 8.85 -9.46
CA SER A 158 -0.15 8.98 -10.75
C SER A 158 1.18 8.24 -10.78
N ARG A 159 1.96 8.32 -9.70
CA ARG A 159 3.23 7.59 -9.57
C ARG A 159 3.01 6.08 -9.55
N LEU A 160 2.04 5.58 -8.77
CA LEU A 160 1.71 4.16 -8.73
C LEU A 160 1.20 3.62 -10.08
N LEU A 161 0.42 4.42 -10.82
CA LEU A 161 -0.06 4.06 -12.15
C LEU A 161 1.08 3.97 -13.17
N ALA A 162 2.15 4.76 -13.00
CA ALA A 162 3.32 4.77 -13.88
C ALA A 162 4.23 3.53 -13.71
N ILE A 163 4.14 2.80 -12.59
CA ILE A 163 4.93 1.58 -12.36
C ILE A 163 4.37 0.45 -13.23
N SER A 164 5.08 0.03 -14.28
CA SER A 164 4.59 -0.88 -15.31
C SER A 164 4.16 -2.25 -14.78
N ASP A 165 4.98 -2.86 -13.92
CA ASP A 165 4.78 -4.24 -13.48
C ASP A 165 3.94 -4.37 -12.19
N LEU A 166 3.50 -3.24 -11.62
CA LEU A 166 2.67 -3.23 -10.43
C LEU A 166 1.25 -3.66 -10.76
N THR A 167 0.72 -4.67 -10.07
CA THR A 167 -0.71 -4.95 -10.05
C THR A 167 -1.33 -4.09 -8.94
N LEU A 168 -2.25 -3.20 -9.30
CA LEU A 168 -2.84 -2.24 -8.37
C LEU A 168 -4.34 -2.39 -8.31
N LEU A 169 -4.88 -2.50 -7.10
CA LEU A 169 -6.30 -2.36 -6.81
C LEU A 169 -6.54 -1.10 -5.98
N THR A 170 -7.43 -0.24 -6.42
CA THR A 170 -7.83 0.95 -5.66
C THR A 170 -9.32 0.90 -5.34
N ILE A 171 -9.71 1.38 -4.17
CA ILE A 171 -11.10 1.72 -3.85
C ILE A 171 -11.26 3.22 -3.96
N THR A 172 -12.28 3.64 -4.69
CA THR A 172 -12.66 5.04 -4.78
C THR A 172 -14.18 5.20 -4.66
N HIS A 173 -14.60 6.33 -4.14
CA HIS A 173 -16.03 6.67 -4.00
C HIS A 173 -16.57 7.46 -5.19
N ASN A 174 -15.72 7.93 -6.10
CA ASN A 174 -16.08 8.70 -7.30
C ASN A 174 -15.53 8.03 -8.55
#